data_ea57aec077cbf1c70ce87e2051688111
#
_entry.id   ea57aec077cbf1c70ce87e2051688111
#
_cell.length_a   1.000
_cell.length_b   1.000
_cell.length_c   1.000
_cell.angle_alpha   90.00
_cell.angle_beta   90.00
_cell.angle_gamma   90.00
#
_symmetry.space_group_name_H-M   'P 1'
#
loop_
_entity.id
_entity.type
_entity.pdbx_description
1 polymer ?
#
loop_
_entity_poly.entity_id
_entity_poly.type
_entity_poly.pdbx_seq_one_letter_code
_entity_poly.pdbx_strand_id
1 'polypeptide(L)'
;MTQTLARILAPIAACVLASPAAHALPTLDDFHSAAHRDWLTLAGLSHHFQPDRRDWREVNPGAGLEREFTGTPWTASAGYFRNSYDRNTFYIGGRWMPLAAGPFRFGAFGLLATGYPSPVLVLPAVSAQIGRVGANLIALPNLPGYSGYLGLQLRFALD
;
A
#
# COMPACT_ATOMS: atom_id res chain seq x y z
N MET A 1 22.46 10.20 -16.58
CA MET A 1 21.57 9.21 -15.98
C MET A 1 20.19 9.74 -15.56
N THR A 2 19.97 11.04 -15.46
CA THR A 2 18.70 11.68 -15.03
C THR A 2 17.56 11.62 -16.06
N GLN A 3 17.86 11.55 -17.36
CA GLN A 3 16.83 11.54 -18.41
C GLN A 3 16.10 10.20 -18.60
N THR A 4 16.72 9.10 -18.20
CA THR A 4 16.12 7.76 -18.39
C THR A 4 15.00 7.47 -17.37
N LEU A 5 15.14 7.96 -16.13
CA LEU A 5 14.12 7.83 -15.08
C LEU A 5 12.86 8.66 -15.39
N ALA A 6 13.03 9.85 -15.95
CA ALA A 6 11.90 10.69 -16.36
C ALA A 6 11.07 10.06 -17.50
N ARG A 7 11.70 9.25 -18.36
CA ARG A 7 11.01 8.56 -19.46
C ARG A 7 10.22 7.33 -19.03
N ILE A 8 10.58 6.71 -17.90
CA ILE A 8 9.86 5.53 -17.37
C ILE A 8 8.71 5.96 -16.46
N LEU A 9 8.86 7.04 -15.71
CA LEU A 9 7.82 7.55 -14.81
C LEU A 9 6.72 8.34 -15.52
N ALA A 10 7.04 8.98 -16.66
CA ALA A 10 6.08 9.77 -17.43
C ALA A 10 4.87 8.94 -17.95
N PRO A 11 5.01 7.72 -18.51
CA PRO A 11 3.88 6.94 -18.96
C PRO A 11 3.04 6.38 -17.80
N ILE A 12 3.63 6.11 -16.63
CA ILE A 12 2.89 5.66 -15.44
C ILE A 12 2.05 6.84 -14.88
N ALA A 13 2.61 8.04 -14.81
CA ALA A 13 1.89 9.23 -14.41
C ALA A 13 0.76 9.60 -15.41
N ALA A 14 0.99 9.45 -16.71
CA ALA A 14 0.01 9.71 -17.74
C ALA A 14 -1.17 8.72 -17.70
N CYS A 15 -0.93 7.43 -17.42
CA CYS A 15 -2.01 6.45 -17.24
C CYS A 15 -2.86 6.73 -15.98
N VAL A 16 -2.29 7.26 -14.92
CA VAL A 16 -3.03 7.63 -13.70
C VAL A 16 -3.92 8.86 -13.95
N LEU A 17 -3.46 9.80 -14.77
CA LEU A 17 -4.23 11.02 -15.10
C LEU A 17 -5.31 10.80 -16.16
N ALA A 18 -5.22 9.74 -16.97
CA ALA A 18 -6.18 9.42 -18.02
C ALA A 18 -7.37 8.55 -17.55
N SER A 19 -7.44 8.20 -16.28
CA SER A 19 -8.56 7.40 -15.73
C SER A 19 -9.77 8.31 -15.55
N PRO A 20 -10.91 8.11 -16.25
CA PRO A 20 -12.07 9.00 -16.19
C PRO A 20 -12.85 8.93 -14.86
N ALA A 21 -12.36 8.24 -13.88
CA ALA A 21 -12.97 8.11 -12.57
C ALA A 21 -11.99 8.56 -11.48
N ALA A 22 -11.73 9.87 -11.41
CA ALA A 22 -11.28 10.48 -10.16
C ALA A 22 -12.45 10.39 -9.16
N HIS A 23 -12.66 9.20 -8.57
CA HIS A 23 -13.64 9.07 -7.51
C HIS A 23 -13.21 9.98 -6.35
N ALA A 24 -14.14 10.82 -5.89
CA ALA A 24 -13.92 11.64 -4.70
C ALA A 24 -13.43 10.77 -3.53
N LEU A 25 -12.67 11.37 -2.64
CA LEU A 25 -12.31 10.71 -1.38
C LEU A 25 -13.58 10.35 -0.61
N PRO A 26 -13.66 9.15 -0.01
CA PRO A 26 -14.76 8.80 0.86
C PRO A 26 -14.91 9.82 1.99
N THR A 27 -16.14 10.20 2.27
CA THR A 27 -16.49 11.08 3.39
C THR A 27 -16.63 10.27 4.69
N LEU A 28 -16.77 10.92 5.84
CA LEU A 28 -17.07 10.24 7.09
C LEU A 28 -18.44 9.53 7.07
N ASP A 29 -19.40 10.08 6.34
CA ASP A 29 -20.71 9.43 6.16
C ASP A 29 -20.59 8.16 5.32
N ASP A 30 -19.76 8.16 4.26
CA ASP A 30 -19.46 6.97 3.48
C ASP A 30 -18.80 5.88 4.33
N PHE A 31 -17.95 6.27 5.29
CA PHE A 31 -17.28 5.32 6.17
C PHE A 31 -18.27 4.49 7.01
N HIS A 32 -19.43 5.04 7.34
CA HIS A 32 -20.47 4.39 8.15
C HIS A 32 -21.57 3.75 7.31
N SER A 33 -21.92 4.34 6.18
CA SER A 33 -23.15 4.00 5.43
C SER A 33 -22.90 3.32 4.08
N ALA A 34 -21.72 3.49 3.45
CA ALA A 34 -21.42 2.87 2.18
C ALA A 34 -21.29 1.36 2.30
N ALA A 35 -21.73 0.64 1.26
CA ALA A 35 -21.44 -0.79 1.16
C ALA A 35 -19.92 -1.03 1.19
N HIS A 36 -19.49 -1.93 2.06
CA HIS A 36 -18.06 -2.18 2.28
C HIS A 36 -17.80 -3.65 2.58
N ARG A 37 -16.53 -4.01 2.50
CA ARG A 37 -15.99 -5.27 2.99
C ARG A 37 -14.85 -4.98 3.95
N ASP A 38 -14.90 -5.57 5.13
CA ASP A 38 -13.86 -5.44 6.14
C ASP A 38 -12.85 -6.59 6.04
N TRP A 39 -11.58 -6.27 6.29
CA TRP A 39 -10.48 -7.20 6.19
C TRP A 39 -9.59 -7.13 7.42
N LEU A 40 -9.20 -8.29 7.94
CA LEU A 40 -8.03 -8.42 8.80
C LEU A 40 -6.79 -8.47 7.93
N THR A 41 -5.80 -7.61 8.20
CA THR A 41 -4.50 -7.66 7.54
C THR A 41 -3.45 -8.20 8.49
N LEU A 42 -2.58 -9.06 7.98
CA LEU A 42 -1.39 -9.51 8.67
C LEU A 42 -0.18 -8.93 7.94
N ALA A 43 0.58 -8.07 8.62
CA ALA A 43 1.85 -7.60 8.11
C ALA A 43 2.84 -8.76 8.10
N GLY A 44 3.64 -8.85 7.06
CA GLY A 44 4.34 -10.08 6.76
C GLY A 44 5.82 -9.91 6.51
N LEU A 45 6.19 -9.86 5.26
CA LEU A 45 7.57 -9.94 4.80
C LEU A 45 7.96 -8.67 4.04
N SER A 46 9.22 -8.30 4.15
CA SER A 46 9.83 -7.32 3.26
C SER A 46 11.15 -7.86 2.73
N HIS A 47 11.57 -7.38 1.58
CA HIS A 47 12.88 -7.66 1.00
C HIS A 47 13.51 -6.35 0.53
N HIS A 48 14.70 -6.04 1.03
CA HIS A 48 15.43 -4.82 0.69
C HIS A 48 16.48 -5.10 -0.38
N PHE A 49 16.56 -4.23 -1.41
CA PHE A 49 17.46 -4.45 -2.55
C PHE A 49 18.92 -4.03 -2.29
N GLN A 50 19.21 -3.39 -1.15
CA GLN A 50 20.55 -2.98 -0.74
C GLN A 50 20.81 -3.41 0.71
N PRO A 51 21.04 -4.71 0.96
CA PRO A 51 21.23 -5.26 2.31
C PRO A 51 22.50 -4.74 2.99
N ASP A 52 23.55 -4.46 2.24
CA ASP A 52 24.88 -4.01 2.68
C ASP A 52 24.91 -2.63 3.35
N ARG A 53 23.84 -1.86 3.26
CA ARG A 53 23.74 -0.54 3.92
C ARG A 53 23.26 -0.64 5.36
N ARG A 54 22.60 -1.73 5.78
CA ARG A 54 22.01 -1.92 7.10
C ARG A 54 21.47 -3.34 7.25
N ASP A 55 21.52 -3.87 8.45
CA ASP A 55 20.77 -5.10 8.82
C ASP A 55 19.26 -4.75 8.88
N TRP A 56 18.55 -5.04 7.79
CA TRP A 56 17.12 -4.83 7.70
C TRP A 56 16.35 -5.98 8.33
N ARG A 57 15.36 -5.65 9.15
CA ARG A 57 14.38 -6.63 9.57
C ARG A 57 13.44 -6.93 8.40
N GLU A 58 13.48 -8.15 7.88
CA GLU A 58 12.63 -8.57 6.74
C GLU A 58 11.35 -9.29 7.17
N VAL A 59 11.27 -9.76 8.42
CA VAL A 59 10.03 -10.28 9.02
C VAL A 59 9.40 -9.18 9.86
N ASN A 60 8.24 -8.69 9.42
CA ASN A 60 7.54 -7.52 9.97
C ASN A 60 6.20 -7.96 10.59
N PRO A 61 6.20 -8.60 11.79
CA PRO A 61 4.97 -9.08 12.40
C PRO A 61 4.07 -7.91 12.79
N GLY A 62 2.78 -8.08 12.55
CA GLY A 62 1.78 -7.08 12.87
C GLY A 62 0.40 -7.44 12.35
N ALA A 63 -0.58 -6.62 12.70
CA ALA A 63 -1.95 -6.78 12.25
C ALA A 63 -2.59 -5.41 12.03
N GLY A 64 -3.65 -5.38 11.23
CA GLY A 64 -4.42 -4.18 10.96
C GLY A 64 -5.82 -4.52 10.46
N LEU A 65 -6.59 -3.50 10.28
CA LEU A 65 -7.92 -3.57 9.70
C LEU A 65 -7.96 -2.71 8.43
N GLU A 66 -8.69 -3.19 7.46
CA GLU A 66 -9.00 -2.45 6.23
C GLU A 66 -10.49 -2.46 5.99
N ARG A 67 -11.01 -1.34 5.49
CA ARG A 67 -12.36 -1.19 4.98
C ARG A 67 -12.30 -0.84 3.50
N GLU A 68 -12.68 -1.78 2.66
CA GLU A 68 -12.77 -1.62 1.22
C GLU A 68 -14.18 -1.16 0.85
N PHE A 69 -14.31 0.05 0.29
CA PHE A 69 -15.60 0.62 -0.12
C PHE A 69 -16.03 0.03 -1.46
N THR A 70 -17.14 -0.71 -1.45
CA THR A 70 -17.64 -1.43 -2.62
C THR A 70 -17.99 -0.46 -3.76
N GLY A 71 -17.57 -0.80 -4.98
CA GLY A 71 -17.81 0.04 -6.16
C GLY A 71 -16.89 1.27 -6.29
N THR A 72 -15.94 1.43 -5.37
CA THR A 72 -14.95 2.51 -5.43
C THR A 72 -13.52 1.95 -5.49
N PRO A 73 -12.51 2.74 -5.89
CA PRO A 73 -11.12 2.34 -5.82
C PRO A 73 -10.48 2.49 -4.42
N TRP A 74 -11.25 2.89 -3.42
CA TRP A 74 -10.74 3.29 -2.12
C TRP A 74 -10.83 2.20 -1.06
N THR A 75 -9.80 2.12 -0.23
CA THR A 75 -9.75 1.29 0.98
C THR A 75 -9.13 2.11 2.11
N ALA A 76 -9.82 2.26 3.23
CA ALA A 76 -9.23 2.81 4.45
C ALA A 76 -8.47 1.71 5.19
N SER A 77 -7.40 2.07 5.92
CA SER A 77 -6.54 1.11 6.61
C SER A 77 -5.94 1.70 7.86
N ALA A 78 -5.88 0.90 8.92
CA ALA A 78 -5.16 1.24 10.16
C ALA A 78 -4.58 -0.03 10.79
N GLY A 79 -3.45 0.10 11.49
CA GLY A 79 -2.86 -1.06 12.13
C GLY A 79 -1.54 -0.79 12.82
N TYR A 80 -0.89 -1.90 13.17
CA TYR A 80 0.40 -1.93 13.86
C TYR A 80 1.28 -3.03 13.28
N PHE A 81 2.58 -2.76 13.16
CA PHE A 81 3.59 -3.77 12.85
C PHE A 81 4.99 -3.35 13.36
N ARG A 82 5.88 -4.32 13.47
CA ARG A 82 7.31 -4.08 13.68
C ARG A 82 7.96 -3.81 12.32
N ASN A 83 8.48 -2.60 12.11
CA ASN A 83 9.01 -2.19 10.82
C ASN A 83 10.45 -2.69 10.56
N SER A 84 10.95 -2.47 9.36
CA SER A 84 12.30 -2.89 8.94
C SER A 84 13.43 -2.17 9.68
N TYR A 85 13.15 -1.07 10.37
CA TYR A 85 14.08 -0.38 11.27
C TYR A 85 14.09 -0.97 12.69
N ASP A 86 13.39 -2.09 12.90
CA ASP A 86 13.18 -2.73 14.20
C ASP A 86 12.45 -1.82 15.20
N ARG A 87 11.52 -0.98 14.71
CA ARG A 87 10.70 -0.08 15.52
C ARG A 87 9.23 -0.45 15.44
N ASN A 88 8.51 -0.12 16.51
CA ASN A 88 7.06 -0.21 16.53
C ASN A 88 6.46 0.86 15.62
N THR A 89 5.55 0.45 14.74
CA THR A 89 4.86 1.32 13.80
C THR A 89 3.37 1.20 13.99
N PHE A 90 2.74 2.30 14.31
CA PHE A 90 1.30 2.50 14.17
C PHE A 90 1.07 3.27 12.88
N TYR A 91 0.09 2.85 12.11
CA TYR A 91 -0.24 3.53 10.86
C TYR A 91 -1.75 3.72 10.70
N ILE A 92 -2.09 4.79 9.99
CA ILE A 92 -3.42 5.05 9.44
C ILE A 92 -3.25 5.55 8.02
N GLY A 93 -4.14 5.16 7.13
CA GLY A 93 -4.06 5.58 5.73
C GLY A 93 -5.06 4.89 4.85
N GLY A 94 -4.73 4.74 3.57
CA GLY A 94 -5.61 4.06 2.63
C GLY A 94 -4.93 3.76 1.31
N ARG A 95 -5.56 2.89 0.55
CA ARG A 95 -5.17 2.56 -0.81
C ARG A 95 -6.16 3.16 -1.79
N TRP A 96 -5.61 3.67 -2.87
CA TRP A 96 -6.34 4.08 -4.06
C TRP A 96 -5.92 3.19 -5.22
N MET A 97 -6.84 2.34 -5.69
CA MET A 97 -6.58 1.24 -6.62
C MET A 97 -7.47 1.37 -7.86
N PRO A 98 -7.26 2.39 -8.72
CA PRO A 98 -8.16 2.71 -9.83
C PRO A 98 -8.08 1.75 -11.01
N LEU A 99 -6.99 0.98 -11.15
CA LEU A 99 -6.78 0.09 -12.26
C LEU A 99 -7.03 -1.36 -11.83
N ALA A 100 -7.75 -2.13 -12.66
CA ALA A 100 -8.06 -3.53 -12.41
C ALA A 100 -7.75 -4.39 -13.64
N ALA A 101 -7.14 -5.57 -13.42
CA ALA A 101 -6.91 -6.57 -14.44
C ALA A 101 -7.10 -7.98 -13.82
N GLY A 102 -8.23 -8.61 -14.09
CA GLY A 102 -8.60 -9.88 -13.46
C GLY A 102 -8.66 -9.75 -11.93
N PRO A 103 -7.94 -10.63 -11.18
CA PRO A 103 -7.91 -10.57 -9.71
C PRO A 103 -7.00 -9.46 -9.17
N PHE A 104 -6.26 -8.77 -10.02
CA PHE A 104 -5.28 -7.76 -9.62
C PHE A 104 -5.85 -6.35 -9.69
N ARG A 105 -5.46 -5.54 -8.72
CA ARG A 105 -5.71 -4.09 -8.67
C ARG A 105 -4.37 -3.38 -8.50
N PHE A 106 -4.21 -2.21 -9.14
CA PHE A 106 -2.97 -1.44 -9.16
C PHE A 106 -3.26 0.00 -8.75
N GLY A 107 -2.35 0.59 -7.99
CA GLY A 107 -2.48 1.95 -7.53
C GLY A 107 -1.42 2.34 -6.52
N ALA A 108 -1.83 3.03 -5.45
CA ALA A 108 -0.94 3.53 -4.42
C ALA A 108 -1.50 3.28 -3.02
N PHE A 109 -0.60 3.12 -2.06
CA PHE A 109 -0.88 3.10 -0.63
C PHE A 109 -0.29 4.35 0.01
N GLY A 110 -1.15 5.23 0.53
CA GLY A 110 -0.78 6.42 1.29
C GLY A 110 -1.01 6.19 2.77
N LEU A 111 -0.03 6.49 3.61
CA LEU A 111 -0.15 6.30 5.05
C LEU A 111 0.62 7.34 5.87
N LEU A 112 0.10 7.63 7.04
CA LEU A 112 0.80 8.24 8.16
C LEU A 112 1.30 7.12 9.06
N ALA A 113 2.60 7.07 9.34
CA ALA A 113 3.21 5.97 10.08
C ALA A 113 4.27 6.47 11.06
N THR A 114 4.25 5.91 12.26
CA THR A 114 5.31 6.14 13.25
C THR A 114 6.54 5.27 12.99
N GLY A 115 7.67 5.60 13.57
CA GLY A 115 8.88 4.76 13.52
C GLY A 115 9.68 4.84 12.23
N TYR A 116 9.27 5.62 11.24
CA TYR A 116 9.99 5.90 10.02
C TYR A 116 10.65 7.29 10.06
N PRO A 117 11.70 7.53 9.25
CA PRO A 117 12.29 8.87 9.12
C PRO A 117 11.31 9.90 8.57
N SER A 118 10.43 9.50 7.63
CA SER A 118 9.30 10.30 7.18
C SER A 118 8.00 9.73 7.76
N PRO A 119 7.16 10.53 8.42
CA PRO A 119 5.87 10.06 8.90
C PRO A 119 4.84 9.86 7.77
N VAL A 120 5.06 10.47 6.60
CA VAL A 120 4.20 10.35 5.43
C VAL A 120 4.87 9.44 4.42
N LEU A 121 4.16 8.40 3.99
CA LEU A 121 4.62 7.46 2.97
C LEU A 121 3.56 7.35 1.88
N VAL A 122 3.98 7.38 0.62
CA VAL A 122 3.13 7.08 -0.54
C VAL A 122 3.89 6.08 -1.41
N LEU A 123 3.33 4.90 -1.57
CA LEU A 123 4.00 3.74 -2.12
C LEU A 123 3.17 3.13 -3.25
N PRO A 124 3.76 2.80 -4.40
CA PRO A 124 3.12 1.94 -5.39
C PRO A 124 2.62 0.65 -4.75
N ALA A 125 1.43 0.23 -5.11
CA ALA A 125 0.82 -0.96 -4.54
C ALA A 125 0.11 -1.79 -5.61
N VAL A 126 0.16 -3.11 -5.42
CA VAL A 126 -0.63 -4.09 -6.14
C VAL A 126 -1.41 -4.90 -5.11
N SER A 127 -2.71 -5.07 -5.31
CA SER A 127 -3.52 -5.97 -4.51
C SER A 127 -4.03 -7.10 -5.39
N ALA A 128 -4.05 -8.31 -4.84
CA ALA A 128 -4.69 -9.47 -5.47
C ALA A 128 -5.69 -10.09 -4.50
N GLN A 129 -6.79 -10.63 -5.03
CA GLN A 129 -7.83 -11.22 -4.21
C GLN A 129 -8.46 -12.41 -4.91
N ILE A 130 -8.66 -13.48 -4.14
CA ILE A 130 -9.42 -14.67 -4.54
C ILE A 130 -10.34 -15.06 -3.37
N GLY A 131 -11.65 -14.85 -3.56
CA GLY A 131 -12.64 -15.14 -2.52
C GLY A 131 -12.42 -14.29 -1.26
N ARG A 132 -12.15 -14.95 -0.13
CA ARG A 132 -11.95 -14.32 1.19
C ARG A 132 -10.50 -14.10 1.56
N VAL A 133 -9.56 -14.40 0.65
CA VAL A 133 -8.12 -14.23 0.88
C VAL A 133 -7.56 -13.25 -0.15
N GLY A 134 -6.68 -12.38 0.29
CA GLY A 134 -5.98 -11.45 -0.58
C GLY A 134 -4.56 -11.19 -0.11
N ALA A 135 -3.82 -10.50 -0.95
CA ALA A 135 -2.48 -10.05 -0.67
C ALA A 135 -2.26 -8.64 -1.20
N ASN A 136 -1.49 -7.85 -0.47
CA ASN A 136 -1.00 -6.55 -0.91
C ASN A 136 0.50 -6.63 -1.08
N LEU A 137 0.98 -6.25 -2.24
CA LEU A 137 2.39 -6.03 -2.53
C LEU A 137 2.64 -4.52 -2.60
N ILE A 138 3.60 -4.04 -1.84
CA ILE A 138 3.99 -2.64 -1.77
C ILE A 138 5.44 -2.57 -2.24
N ALA A 139 5.77 -1.63 -3.11
CA ALA A 139 7.10 -1.49 -3.66
C ALA A 139 7.64 -0.08 -3.46
N LEU A 140 8.91 0.02 -3.15
CA LEU A 140 9.69 1.27 -3.24
C LEU A 140 10.91 1.00 -4.11
N PRO A 141 11.13 1.73 -5.21
CA PRO A 141 12.36 1.60 -5.98
C PRO A 141 13.56 2.16 -5.20
N ASN A 142 14.77 1.75 -5.59
CA ASN A 142 15.97 2.40 -5.08
C ASN A 142 15.98 3.87 -5.47
N LEU A 143 16.03 4.75 -4.49
CA LEU A 143 16.12 6.20 -4.65
C LEU A 143 17.37 6.71 -3.96
N PRO A 144 17.93 7.88 -4.37
CA PRO A 144 19.04 8.52 -3.66
C PRO A 144 18.70 8.69 -2.17
N GLY A 145 19.49 8.06 -1.29
CA GLY A 145 19.28 8.09 0.16
C GLY A 145 18.28 7.04 0.72
N TYR A 146 17.57 6.29 -0.13
CA TYR A 146 16.62 5.27 0.30
C TYR A 146 16.95 3.92 -0.35
N SER A 147 16.96 2.85 0.45
CA SER A 147 16.99 1.49 -0.07
C SER A 147 15.60 1.13 -0.57
N GLY A 148 15.52 0.66 -1.80
CA GLY A 148 14.28 0.10 -2.33
C GLY A 148 13.90 -1.18 -1.62
N TYR A 149 12.61 -1.48 -1.58
CA TYR A 149 12.10 -2.72 -0.99
C TYR A 149 10.80 -3.19 -1.64
N LEU A 150 10.51 -4.46 -1.44
CA LEU A 150 9.19 -5.07 -1.63
C LEU A 150 8.64 -5.45 -0.26
N GLY A 151 7.37 -5.15 -0.01
CA GLY A 151 6.65 -5.57 1.20
C GLY A 151 5.42 -6.38 0.83
N LEU A 152 5.21 -7.51 1.49
CA LEU A 152 4.05 -8.38 1.33
C LEU A 152 3.21 -8.36 2.60
N GLN A 153 1.91 -8.15 2.43
CA GLN A 153 0.90 -8.22 3.47
C GLN A 153 -0.22 -9.16 3.02
N LEU A 154 -0.64 -10.07 3.89
CA LEU A 154 -1.82 -10.91 3.66
C LEU A 154 -3.07 -10.24 4.23
N ARG A 155 -4.23 -10.52 3.63
CA ARG A 155 -5.52 -10.03 4.11
C ARG A 155 -6.60 -11.10 4.04
N PHE A 156 -7.50 -11.10 5.02
CA PHE A 156 -8.58 -12.07 5.19
C PHE A 156 -9.89 -11.33 5.42
N ALA A 157 -10.90 -11.61 4.61
CA ALA A 157 -12.21 -11.00 4.77
C ALA A 157 -12.87 -11.44 6.10
N LEU A 158 -13.50 -10.48 6.79
CA LEU A 158 -14.13 -10.70 8.09
C LEU A 158 -15.63 -11.07 7.97
N ASP A 159 -16.20 -10.93 6.77
CA ASP A 159 -17.59 -11.25 6.39
C ASP A 159 -17.75 -12.64 5.75
#